data_5c2fb3c41672cc2c875bd05add357f91
#
_entry.id   5c2fb3c41672cc2c875bd05add357f91
#
_cell.length_a   1.000
_cell.length_b   1.000
_cell.length_c   1.000
_cell.angle_alpha   90.00
_cell.angle_beta   90.00
_cell.angle_gamma   90.00
#
_symmetry.space_group_name_H-M   'P 1'
#
loop_
_entity.id
_entity.type
_entity.pdbx_description
1 polymer ?
#
loop_
_entity_poly.entity_id
_entity_poly.type
_entity_poly.pdbx_seq_one_letter_code
_entity_poly.pdbx_strand_id
1 'polypeptide(L)'
;MEKLIITAAICGAEVTKAQNEAVPYTVEEMVREAKSAYEAGAAILHIHVREDDGTPTQGRERFKVVMDAIRKELPDVIMIPSTGGATGMSPEERLQPTELFPEMATLDCGTCNFGDEIFDNTMPTMRAFGKRMIENGIKPEYECFELGHIDTVLGTVSYTHLTLPTIA
;
A
#
# COMPACT_ATOMS: atom_id res chain seq x y z
N MET A 1 -20.48 -20.29 7.42
CA MET A 1 -20.30 -18.85 7.28
C MET A 1 -19.02 -18.61 6.47
N GLU A 2 -19.09 -17.83 5.43
CA GLU A 2 -17.89 -17.39 4.71
C GLU A 2 -17.01 -16.52 5.63
N LYS A 3 -15.70 -16.68 5.53
CA LYS A 3 -14.76 -15.89 6.34
C LYS A 3 -14.60 -14.51 5.70
N LEU A 4 -14.73 -13.45 6.50
CA LEU A 4 -14.41 -12.09 6.07
C LEU A 4 -12.89 -11.88 6.19
N ILE A 5 -12.26 -11.37 5.13
CA ILE A 5 -10.87 -10.90 5.17
C ILE A 5 -10.87 -9.44 5.58
N ILE A 6 -10.13 -9.11 6.64
CA ILE A 6 -10.02 -7.75 7.17
C ILE A 6 -8.61 -7.23 6.86
N THR A 7 -8.54 -6.13 6.12
CA THR A 7 -7.33 -5.34 5.91
C THR A 7 -7.36 -4.12 6.83
N ALA A 8 -6.31 -3.92 7.61
CA ALA A 8 -6.13 -2.74 8.44
C ALA A 8 -5.08 -1.80 7.84
N ALA A 9 -5.46 -0.56 7.54
CA ALA A 9 -4.55 0.50 7.12
C ALA A 9 -4.02 1.21 8.37
N ILE A 10 -2.82 0.84 8.82
CA ILE A 10 -2.27 1.29 10.11
C ILE A 10 -1.51 2.61 10.04
N CYS A 11 -1.12 3.05 8.85
CA CYS A 11 -0.46 4.34 8.62
C CYS A 11 -0.80 4.83 7.20
N GLY A 12 -0.85 6.15 7.03
CA GLY A 12 -0.97 6.83 5.75
C GLY A 12 0.15 7.87 5.55
N ALA A 13 0.17 8.54 4.39
CA ALA A 13 1.20 9.53 4.05
C ALA A 13 0.83 10.96 4.52
N GLU A 14 -0.45 11.30 4.67
CA GLU A 14 -0.92 12.68 4.77
C GLU A 14 -1.14 13.15 6.21
N VAL A 15 -1.79 12.34 7.06
CA VAL A 15 -2.15 12.73 8.43
C VAL A 15 -0.92 12.73 9.32
N THR A 16 -0.71 13.84 10.06
CA THR A 16 0.42 14.02 10.97
C THR A 16 0.03 13.78 12.43
N LYS A 17 1.02 13.59 13.32
CA LYS A 17 0.80 13.51 14.77
C LYS A 17 0.17 14.76 15.36
N ALA A 18 0.34 15.92 14.72
CA ALA A 18 -0.35 17.15 15.13
C ALA A 18 -1.87 17.09 14.91
N GLN A 19 -2.32 16.31 13.92
CA GLN A 19 -3.73 16.10 13.61
C GLN A 19 -4.31 14.89 14.38
N ASN A 20 -3.49 13.85 14.56
CA ASN A 20 -3.82 12.64 15.30
C ASN A 20 -2.55 12.05 15.92
N GLU A 21 -2.41 12.15 17.23
CA GLU A 21 -1.22 11.69 17.97
C GLU A 21 -0.97 10.18 17.86
N ALA A 22 -1.99 9.39 17.51
CA ALA A 22 -1.90 7.94 17.34
C ALA A 22 -1.23 7.51 16.03
N VAL A 23 -0.97 8.43 15.07
CA VAL A 23 -0.31 8.06 13.81
C VAL A 23 1.10 7.52 14.08
N PRO A 24 1.42 6.28 13.68
CA PRO A 24 2.72 5.68 13.93
C PRO A 24 3.77 6.21 12.94
N TYR A 25 4.93 6.62 13.45
CA TYR A 25 6.08 7.05 12.66
C TYR A 25 7.26 6.09 12.81
N THR A 26 7.59 5.72 14.06
CA THR A 26 8.75 4.86 14.33
C THR A 26 8.45 3.38 14.08
N VAL A 27 9.51 2.59 13.98
CA VAL A 27 9.39 1.13 13.80
C VAL A 27 8.60 0.50 14.94
N GLU A 28 8.87 0.93 16.17
CA GLU A 28 8.22 0.43 17.38
C GLU A 28 6.72 0.76 17.39
N GLU A 29 6.37 1.98 16.97
CA GLU A 29 4.98 2.41 16.84
C GLU A 29 4.25 1.58 15.77
N MET A 30 4.88 1.37 14.60
CA MET A 30 4.32 0.55 13.52
C MET A 30 4.09 -0.90 13.97
N VAL A 31 5.05 -1.50 14.66
CA VAL A 31 4.90 -2.87 15.21
C VAL A 31 3.77 -2.93 16.24
N ARG A 32 3.65 -1.93 17.11
CA ARG A 32 2.57 -1.88 18.10
C ARG A 32 1.19 -1.82 17.45
N GLU A 33 1.01 -0.93 16.47
CA GLU A 33 -0.26 -0.80 15.75
C GLU A 33 -0.57 -2.06 14.91
N ALA A 34 0.45 -2.67 14.28
CA ALA A 34 0.30 -3.92 13.55
C ALA A 34 -0.20 -5.05 14.47
N LYS A 35 0.37 -5.19 15.67
CA LYS A 35 -0.06 -6.19 16.67
C LYS A 35 -1.49 -5.94 17.12
N SER A 36 -1.83 -4.70 17.44
CA SER A 36 -3.18 -4.32 17.86
C SER A 36 -4.22 -4.66 16.79
N ALA A 37 -3.93 -4.32 15.52
CA ALA A 37 -4.81 -4.65 14.41
C ALA A 37 -4.95 -6.18 14.19
N TYR A 38 -3.85 -6.92 14.26
CA TYR A 38 -3.85 -8.37 14.12
C TYR A 38 -4.63 -9.06 15.24
N GLU A 39 -4.45 -8.66 16.49
CA GLU A 39 -5.18 -9.15 17.65
C GLU A 39 -6.69 -8.85 17.55
N ALA A 40 -7.06 -7.74 16.90
CA ALA A 40 -8.45 -7.40 16.61
C ALA A 40 -9.04 -8.19 15.43
N GLY A 41 -8.23 -9.00 14.72
CA GLY A 41 -8.68 -9.90 13.66
C GLY A 41 -8.30 -9.49 12.24
N ALA A 42 -7.43 -8.49 12.05
CA ALA A 42 -6.90 -8.19 10.74
C ALA A 42 -5.97 -9.32 10.25
N ALA A 43 -6.20 -9.79 9.02
CA ALA A 43 -5.34 -10.75 8.34
C ALA A 43 -4.31 -10.09 7.43
N ILE A 44 -4.59 -8.86 7.03
CA ILE A 44 -3.78 -8.07 6.10
C ILE A 44 -3.52 -6.70 6.71
N LEU A 45 -2.30 -6.18 6.51
CA LEU A 45 -1.90 -4.83 6.90
C LEU A 45 -1.52 -4.02 5.67
N HIS A 46 -2.25 -2.93 5.42
CA HIS A 46 -1.86 -1.91 4.44
C HIS A 46 -0.90 -0.94 5.12
N ILE A 47 0.26 -0.72 4.52
CA ILE A 47 1.39 -0.05 5.17
C ILE A 47 1.90 1.11 4.31
N HIS A 48 1.90 2.31 4.87
CA HIS A 48 2.83 3.38 4.52
C HIS A 48 3.94 3.42 5.56
N VAL A 49 5.09 3.94 5.22
CA VAL A 49 6.17 4.18 6.18
C VAL A 49 6.59 5.65 6.19
N ARG A 50 7.14 6.06 7.31
CA ARG A 50 7.65 7.41 7.50
C ARG A 50 9.02 7.34 8.13
N GLU A 51 9.82 8.38 7.96
CA GLU A 51 10.99 8.60 8.80
C GLU A 51 10.55 8.91 10.23
N ASP A 52 11.45 8.81 11.19
CA ASP A 52 11.11 8.98 12.61
C ASP A 52 10.64 10.40 12.95
N ASP A 53 10.95 11.38 12.10
CA ASP A 53 10.44 12.76 12.21
C ASP A 53 9.04 12.95 11.61
N GLY A 54 8.48 11.90 11.01
CA GLY A 54 7.17 11.89 10.39
C GLY A 54 7.15 12.21 8.90
N THR A 55 8.29 12.48 8.28
CA THR A 55 8.39 12.70 6.82
C THR A 55 7.95 11.43 6.06
N PRO A 56 6.97 11.50 5.14
CA PRO A 56 6.59 10.37 4.31
C PRO A 56 7.76 9.92 3.42
N THR A 57 7.94 8.61 3.28
CA THR A 57 9.00 8.06 2.44
C THR A 57 8.53 6.80 1.71
N GLN A 58 9.04 6.59 0.50
CA GLN A 58 8.89 5.36 -0.27
C GLN A 58 10.21 4.58 -0.35
N GLY A 59 11.19 4.99 0.45
CA GLY A 59 12.51 4.37 0.48
C GLY A 59 12.43 2.87 0.82
N ARG A 60 12.96 2.04 -0.08
CA ARG A 60 13.02 0.57 0.06
C ARG A 60 13.56 0.13 1.41
N GLU A 61 14.64 0.75 1.87
CA GLU A 61 15.29 0.36 3.13
C GLU A 61 14.41 0.65 4.35
N ARG A 62 13.65 1.76 4.33
CA ARG A 62 12.71 2.06 5.40
C ARG A 62 11.55 1.06 5.44
N PHE A 63 10.96 0.73 4.28
CA PHE A 63 9.96 -0.34 4.18
C PHE A 63 10.52 -1.67 4.69
N LYS A 64 11.75 -2.03 4.28
CA LYS A 64 12.39 -3.27 4.72
C LYS A 64 12.49 -3.36 6.24
N VAL A 65 13.00 -2.32 6.90
CA VAL A 65 13.18 -2.31 8.35
C VAL A 65 11.84 -2.46 9.07
N VAL A 66 10.80 -1.74 8.64
CA VAL A 66 9.46 -1.82 9.24
C VAL A 66 8.83 -3.19 9.00
N MET A 67 8.85 -3.67 7.75
CA MET A 67 8.26 -4.96 7.40
C MET A 67 8.96 -6.14 8.08
N ASP A 68 10.29 -6.12 8.17
CA ASP A 68 11.05 -7.15 8.88
C ASP A 68 10.69 -7.17 10.37
N ALA A 69 10.55 -6.00 10.99
CA ALA A 69 10.15 -5.88 12.40
C ALA A 69 8.73 -6.42 12.65
N ILE A 70 7.78 -6.07 11.76
CA ILE A 70 6.41 -6.60 11.84
C ILE A 70 6.43 -8.12 11.61
N ARG A 71 7.12 -8.63 10.60
CA ARG A 71 7.19 -10.06 10.25
C ARG A 71 7.75 -10.90 11.40
N LYS A 72 8.72 -10.35 12.15
CA LYS A 72 9.30 -11.02 13.32
C LYS A 72 8.26 -11.30 14.41
N GLU A 73 7.32 -10.38 14.63
CA GLU A 73 6.27 -10.50 15.65
C GLU A 73 5.03 -11.22 15.12
N LEU A 74 4.74 -11.05 13.83
CA LEU A 74 3.53 -11.53 13.15
C LEU A 74 3.91 -12.29 11.87
N PRO A 75 4.40 -13.53 11.98
CA PRO A 75 4.95 -14.27 10.84
C PRO A 75 3.94 -14.59 9.74
N ASP A 76 2.65 -14.69 10.08
CA ASP A 76 1.59 -15.11 9.17
C ASP A 76 0.77 -13.94 8.58
N VAL A 77 1.03 -12.69 9.01
CA VAL A 77 0.29 -11.54 8.51
C VAL A 77 0.71 -11.20 7.07
N ILE A 78 -0.25 -10.92 6.21
CA ILE A 78 0.04 -10.40 4.88
C ILE A 78 0.27 -8.90 4.98
N MET A 79 1.35 -8.41 4.37
CA MET A 79 1.65 -6.99 4.32
C MET A 79 1.52 -6.47 2.90
N ILE A 80 0.78 -5.36 2.76
CA ILE A 80 0.59 -4.63 1.51
C ILE A 80 1.32 -3.29 1.63
N PRO A 81 2.57 -3.18 1.21
CA PRO A 81 3.22 -1.87 1.12
C PRO A 81 2.52 -1.02 0.06
N SER A 82 2.24 0.23 0.41
CA SER A 82 1.65 1.18 -0.52
C SER A 82 2.63 1.57 -1.61
N THR A 83 2.18 1.61 -2.86
CA THR A 83 2.85 2.26 -3.98
C THR A 83 2.27 3.65 -4.28
N GLY A 84 1.34 4.12 -3.47
CA GLY A 84 0.77 5.47 -3.56
C GLY A 84 1.77 6.55 -3.16
N GLY A 85 2.48 6.32 -2.07
CA GLY A 85 3.38 7.32 -1.51
C GLY A 85 2.63 8.55 -0.97
N ALA A 86 3.27 9.71 -1.04
CA ALA A 86 2.66 11.01 -0.86
C ALA A 86 2.49 11.70 -2.22
N THR A 87 1.62 12.70 -2.28
CA THR A 87 1.43 13.52 -3.48
C THR A 87 2.77 14.11 -3.95
N GLY A 88 3.01 14.13 -5.27
CA GLY A 88 4.23 14.65 -5.87
C GLY A 88 5.42 13.70 -5.92
N MET A 89 5.37 12.52 -5.31
CA MET A 89 6.41 11.50 -5.47
C MET A 89 6.42 10.92 -6.88
N SER A 90 7.61 10.70 -7.44
CA SER A 90 7.77 10.12 -8.78
C SER A 90 7.34 8.65 -8.83
N PRO A 91 6.95 8.14 -10.01
CA PRO A 91 6.64 6.71 -10.17
C PRO A 91 7.78 5.78 -9.75
N GLU A 92 9.03 6.19 -10.00
CA GLU A 92 10.23 5.43 -9.64
C GLU A 92 10.38 5.32 -8.11
N GLU A 93 10.17 6.42 -7.39
CA GLU A 93 10.18 6.41 -5.91
C GLU A 93 9.07 5.51 -5.39
N ARG A 94 7.85 5.68 -5.91
CA ARG A 94 6.67 4.93 -5.49
C ARG A 94 6.80 3.42 -5.68
N LEU A 95 7.59 2.96 -6.66
CA LEU A 95 7.82 1.53 -6.93
C LEU A 95 8.87 0.86 -6.03
N GLN A 96 9.67 1.61 -5.26
CA GLN A 96 10.75 1.04 -4.46
C GLN A 96 10.30 -0.10 -3.52
N PRO A 97 9.13 -0.04 -2.84
CA PRO A 97 8.68 -1.14 -1.97
C PRO A 97 8.50 -2.48 -2.71
N THR A 98 8.21 -2.45 -4.02
CA THR A 98 8.05 -3.67 -4.83
C THR A 98 9.35 -4.44 -5.01
N GLU A 99 10.50 -3.83 -4.76
CA GLU A 99 11.82 -4.47 -4.80
C GLU A 99 12.09 -5.38 -3.59
N LEU A 100 11.20 -5.36 -2.60
CA LEU A 100 11.20 -6.26 -1.46
C LEU A 100 10.42 -7.56 -1.74
N PHE A 101 9.83 -7.68 -2.91
CA PHE A 101 9.03 -8.85 -3.33
C PHE A 101 7.94 -9.23 -2.31
N PRO A 102 7.10 -8.27 -1.87
CA PRO A 102 5.99 -8.58 -0.96
C PRO A 102 4.97 -9.49 -1.64
N GLU A 103 4.13 -10.18 -0.86
CA GLU A 103 3.03 -10.98 -1.39
C GLU A 103 2.01 -10.14 -2.17
N MET A 104 1.76 -8.92 -1.69
CA MET A 104 0.83 -7.95 -2.29
C MET A 104 1.41 -6.53 -2.25
N ALA A 105 0.94 -5.65 -3.12
CA ALA A 105 1.19 -4.21 -3.07
C ALA A 105 0.00 -3.46 -3.65
N THR A 106 -0.16 -2.18 -3.33
CA THR A 106 -1.27 -1.38 -3.87
C THR A 106 -1.07 -1.03 -5.34
N LEU A 107 -2.17 -0.86 -6.06
CA LEU A 107 -2.21 -0.32 -7.42
C LEU A 107 -3.37 0.68 -7.51
N ASP A 108 -3.04 1.97 -7.43
CA ASP A 108 -4.01 3.05 -7.55
C ASP A 108 -4.56 3.14 -8.97
N CYS A 109 -5.88 3.14 -9.13
CA CYS A 109 -6.55 2.89 -10.40
C CYS A 109 -7.01 4.16 -11.13
N GLY A 110 -6.37 5.27 -10.89
CA GLY A 110 -6.63 6.52 -11.62
C GLY A 110 -6.18 7.76 -10.85
N THR A 111 -6.01 8.83 -11.60
CA THR A 111 -5.68 10.15 -11.06
C THR A 111 -6.92 10.75 -10.40
N CYS A 112 -6.76 11.32 -9.21
CA CYS A 112 -7.83 12.01 -8.49
C CYS A 112 -7.30 13.23 -7.73
N ASN A 113 -8.21 14.08 -7.26
CA ASN A 113 -7.86 15.15 -6.34
C ASN A 113 -7.67 14.60 -4.93
N PHE A 114 -6.58 14.99 -4.30
CA PHE A 114 -6.27 14.66 -2.91
C PHE A 114 -6.15 15.98 -2.12
N GLY A 115 -7.27 16.44 -1.58
CA GLY A 115 -7.40 17.81 -1.09
C GLY A 115 -7.23 18.81 -2.25
N ASP A 116 -6.28 19.72 -2.12
CA ASP A 116 -5.95 20.73 -3.16
C ASP A 116 -4.85 20.25 -4.13
N GLU A 117 -4.37 19.02 -3.97
CA GLU A 117 -3.29 18.45 -4.77
C GLU A 117 -3.81 17.38 -5.74
N ILE A 118 -3.00 17.05 -6.73
CA ILE A 118 -3.29 15.98 -7.68
C ILE A 118 -2.52 14.73 -7.27
N PHE A 119 -3.26 13.66 -6.99
CA PHE A 119 -2.68 12.33 -6.85
C PHE A 119 -2.65 11.66 -8.22
N ASP A 120 -1.47 11.71 -8.85
CA ASP A 120 -1.28 11.32 -10.25
C ASP A 120 -1.11 9.81 -10.42
N ASN A 121 -2.06 9.18 -11.11
CA ASN A 121 -2.04 7.77 -11.48
C ASN A 121 -2.50 7.63 -12.95
N THR A 122 -1.66 8.08 -13.87
CA THR A 122 -1.98 7.98 -15.30
C THR A 122 -2.00 6.53 -15.79
N MET A 123 -2.69 6.28 -16.90
CA MET A 123 -2.69 4.94 -17.52
C MET A 123 -1.27 4.40 -17.82
N PRO A 124 -0.31 5.19 -18.31
CA PRO A 124 1.09 4.73 -18.44
C PRO A 124 1.71 4.33 -17.10
N THR A 125 1.51 5.12 -16.04
CA THR A 125 2.00 4.82 -14.69
C THR A 125 1.42 3.51 -14.17
N MET A 126 0.11 3.35 -14.24
CA MET A 126 -0.58 2.12 -13.80
C MET A 126 -0.08 0.88 -14.55
N ARG A 127 0.12 0.98 -15.88
CA ARG A 127 0.67 -0.13 -16.69
C ARG A 127 2.10 -0.48 -16.29
N ALA A 128 2.92 0.51 -15.99
CA ALA A 128 4.30 0.30 -15.52
C ALA A 128 4.30 -0.40 -14.14
N PHE A 129 3.42 0.02 -13.22
CA PHE A 129 3.27 -0.59 -11.91
C PHE A 129 2.75 -2.03 -12.02
N GLY A 130 1.69 -2.25 -12.78
CA GLY A 130 1.14 -3.59 -13.02
C GLY A 130 2.17 -4.53 -13.65
N LYS A 131 2.96 -4.05 -14.62
CA LYS A 131 4.05 -4.82 -15.21
C LYS A 131 5.10 -5.21 -14.18
N ARG A 132 5.55 -4.26 -13.34
CA ARG A 132 6.51 -4.53 -12.26
C ARG A 132 5.96 -5.56 -11.27
N MET A 133 4.69 -5.48 -10.91
CA MET A 133 4.07 -6.45 -10.01
C MET A 133 4.04 -7.85 -10.60
N ILE A 134 3.71 -8.00 -11.90
CA ILE A 134 3.78 -9.29 -12.60
C ILE A 134 5.21 -9.85 -12.58
N GLU A 135 6.19 -9.03 -12.95
CA GLU A 135 7.60 -9.44 -13.00
C GLU A 135 8.12 -9.91 -11.65
N ASN A 136 7.65 -9.31 -10.58
CA ASN A 136 8.05 -9.60 -9.20
C ASN A 136 7.13 -10.64 -8.50
N GLY A 137 6.09 -11.16 -9.17
CA GLY A 137 5.13 -12.12 -8.59
C GLY A 137 4.25 -11.51 -7.49
N ILE A 138 4.05 -10.20 -7.50
CA ILE A 138 3.28 -9.44 -6.51
C ILE A 138 1.82 -9.38 -6.92
N LYS A 139 0.90 -9.70 -6.01
CA LYS A 139 -0.54 -9.55 -6.23
C LYS A 139 -0.98 -8.10 -5.98
N PRO A 140 -1.63 -7.41 -6.93
CA PRO A 140 -2.10 -6.06 -6.72
C PRO A 140 -3.33 -6.02 -5.81
N GLU A 141 -3.39 -5.02 -4.93
CA GLU A 141 -4.61 -4.48 -4.34
C GLU A 141 -5.03 -3.26 -5.16
N TYR A 142 -6.18 -3.36 -5.82
CA TYR A 142 -6.69 -2.27 -6.67
C TYR A 142 -7.41 -1.23 -5.84
N GLU A 143 -6.90 0.00 -5.82
CA GLU A 143 -7.49 1.13 -5.09
C GLU A 143 -8.30 2.01 -6.02
N CYS A 144 -9.61 2.04 -5.80
CA CYS A 144 -10.57 2.78 -6.62
C CYS A 144 -11.23 3.87 -5.76
N PHE A 145 -10.87 5.13 -5.96
CA PHE A 145 -11.42 6.27 -5.24
C PHE A 145 -12.65 6.89 -5.93
N GLU A 146 -12.83 6.60 -7.22
CA GLU A 146 -13.93 7.08 -8.05
C GLU A 146 -14.52 5.96 -8.91
N LEU A 147 -15.77 6.13 -9.38
CA LEU A 147 -16.46 5.11 -10.19
C LEU A 147 -15.71 4.79 -11.50
N GLY A 148 -15.11 5.81 -12.12
CA GLY A 148 -14.30 5.63 -13.35
C GLY A 148 -13.06 4.76 -13.15
N HIS A 149 -12.55 4.64 -11.92
CA HIS A 149 -11.42 3.79 -11.61
C HIS A 149 -11.74 2.30 -11.78
N ILE A 150 -13.01 1.90 -11.64
CA ILE A 150 -13.44 0.51 -11.85
C ILE A 150 -13.23 0.10 -13.32
N ASP A 151 -13.62 0.96 -14.27
CA ASP A 151 -13.37 0.71 -15.69
C ASP A 151 -11.87 0.69 -16.00
N THR A 152 -11.11 1.55 -15.32
CA THR A 152 -9.66 1.58 -15.46
C THR A 152 -9.01 0.29 -14.98
N VAL A 153 -9.49 -0.32 -13.87
CA VAL A 153 -9.04 -1.64 -13.40
C VAL A 153 -9.25 -2.68 -14.49
N LEU A 154 -10.45 -2.75 -15.07
CA LEU A 154 -10.76 -3.72 -16.11
C LEU A 154 -9.83 -3.58 -17.33
N GLY A 155 -9.57 -2.34 -17.75
CA GLY A 155 -8.60 -2.04 -18.81
C GLY A 155 -7.17 -2.45 -18.43
N THR A 156 -6.74 -2.19 -17.20
CA THR A 156 -5.40 -2.55 -16.70
C THR A 156 -5.23 -4.06 -16.61
N VAL A 157 -6.21 -4.77 -16.05
CA VAL A 157 -6.21 -6.24 -15.97
C VAL A 157 -6.12 -6.87 -17.36
N SER A 158 -6.93 -6.42 -18.32
CA SER A 158 -6.90 -6.93 -19.69
C SER A 158 -5.55 -6.71 -20.39
N TYR A 159 -4.90 -5.57 -20.11
CA TYR A 159 -3.61 -5.25 -20.73
C TYR A 159 -2.43 -5.99 -20.06
N THR A 160 -2.47 -6.14 -18.75
CA THR A 160 -1.37 -6.73 -17.98
C THR A 160 -1.52 -8.21 -17.71
N HIS A 161 -2.67 -8.82 -18.06
CA HIS A 161 -3.04 -10.19 -17.67
C HIS A 161 -3.00 -10.46 -16.15
N LEU A 162 -3.11 -9.41 -15.35
CA LEU A 162 -3.31 -9.54 -13.91
C LEU A 162 -4.69 -10.15 -13.64
N THR A 163 -4.77 -11.08 -12.72
CA THR A 163 -6.05 -11.62 -12.28
C THR A 163 -6.69 -10.71 -11.24
N LEU A 164 -7.98 -10.38 -11.42
CA LEU A 164 -8.74 -9.76 -10.36
C LEU A 164 -8.73 -10.67 -9.12
N PRO A 165 -8.64 -10.12 -7.90
CA PRO A 165 -8.87 -10.92 -6.71
C PRO A 165 -10.27 -11.52 -6.81
N THR A 166 -10.36 -12.85 -6.79
CA THR A 166 -11.66 -13.52 -6.70
C THR A 166 -12.18 -13.22 -5.30
N ILE A 167 -13.24 -12.43 -5.23
CA ILE A 167 -14.03 -12.36 -4.00
C ILE A 167 -14.75 -13.71 -3.93
N ALA A 168 -14.22 -14.58 -3.09
CA ALA A 168 -14.83 -15.88 -2.81
C ALA A 168 -15.88 -15.70 -1.72
#